data_26fe049f6c39f999e69396303f72dc7f
#
_entry.id   26fe049f6c39f999e69396303f72dc7f
#
_cell.length_a   1.000
_cell.length_b   1.000
_cell.length_c   1.000
_cell.angle_alpha   90.00
_cell.angle_beta   90.00
_cell.angle_gamma   90.00
#
_symmetry.space_group_name_H-M   'P 1'
#
loop_
_entity.id
_entity.type
_entity.pdbx_description
1 polymer ?
#
loop_
_entity_poly.entity_id
_entity_poly.type
_entity_poly.pdbx_seq_one_letter_code
_entity_poly.pdbx_strand_id
1 'polypeptide(L)'
;MPVNPILSSRAAARALSAAALALLISACGEKPEAEAPLTAEAEPGSSPMVMIEPDSAERPFLANVRQLTFGGENAEAYWSANGQYITFQSTRDGRTCDQQYVMRADGSDVKQISVGGKTTCGFFYNNDSRVFFAATHHADTACPVKPDPSQGYVWPLDKFDIYTSKPDGSDLQRLTNYGVYTAEGILSPDGKTIVFTSTKDGDLDIYTMNVDGTNVKRLTNTPGYDGGPWWSPDGTKIVYRAHHPKDSAELAQYNELLANNMIRPSKVELFVMNADGSNQTQITTLGGANFGPSWTPDGKRILFSSNHTNPRSRDFNLYVVNLDGTGLTQITAHPEFDGFPMFSPDGTKIIWASNRNAKSEGETNLFVADWVGK
;
A
#
# COMPACT_ATOMS: atom_id res chain seq x y z
N MET A 1 18.96 43.12 43.33
CA MET A 1 20.04 43.23 44.33
C MET A 1 20.18 41.89 45.03
N PRO A 2 21.35 41.46 45.33
CA PRO A 2 22.52 41.10 44.55
C PRO A 2 22.88 39.63 44.85
N VAL A 3 23.79 38.89 44.34
CA VAL A 3 25.13 38.97 43.76
C VAL A 3 25.62 37.53 43.59
N ASN A 4 26.28 37.25 42.51
CA ASN A 4 27.29 36.19 42.33
C ASN A 4 28.45 36.34 43.32
N PRO A 5 29.36 35.38 43.55
CA PRO A 5 30.41 35.02 42.60
C PRO A 5 30.98 33.58 42.72
N ILE A 6 31.53 33.01 41.63
CA ILE A 6 32.91 32.99 41.11
C ILE A 6 33.93 32.04 41.82
N LEU A 7 34.73 31.39 40.98
CA LEU A 7 36.13 30.88 41.03
C LEU A 7 36.29 29.39 41.04
N SER A 8 36.84 28.79 39.98
CA SER A 8 38.22 28.66 39.45
C SER A 8 38.94 27.47 40.10
N SER A 9 39.76 26.61 39.51
CA SER A 9 40.76 26.73 38.47
C SER A 9 41.57 25.43 38.35
N ARG A 10 42.15 25.22 37.15
CA ARG A 10 43.48 24.62 36.87
C ARG A 10 43.62 23.08 36.90
N ALA A 11 43.78 22.39 35.80
CA ALA A 11 44.97 22.22 34.96
C ALA A 11 46.18 21.52 35.63
N ALA A 12 46.56 20.35 35.09
CA ALA A 12 47.96 19.98 34.88
C ALA A 12 48.11 18.73 34.01
N ALA A 13 48.89 18.88 32.98
CA ALA A 13 49.41 17.87 32.06
C ALA A 13 50.72 17.23 32.60
N ARG A 14 51.03 16.02 32.10
CA ARG A 14 52.39 15.43 31.85
C ARG A 14 52.15 14.02 31.38
N ALA A 15 52.45 13.53 30.22
CA ALA A 15 53.67 13.43 29.38
C ALA A 15 54.59 12.24 29.78
N LEU A 16 54.81 11.34 28.78
CA LEU A 16 55.99 10.51 28.47
C LEU A 16 56.27 9.23 29.30
N SER A 17 56.28 8.03 28.71
CA SER A 17 57.54 7.46 28.17
C SER A 17 57.33 6.10 27.51
N ALA A 18 58.04 5.87 26.42
CA ALA A 18 58.20 4.66 25.68
C ALA A 18 59.16 3.67 26.38
N ALA A 19 58.92 2.36 26.20
CA ALA A 19 60.01 1.36 26.27
C ALA A 19 59.64 0.18 25.37
N ALA A 20 60.44 0.00 24.35
CA ALA A 20 60.49 -1.19 23.51
C ALA A 20 61.27 -2.30 24.22
N LEU A 21 60.80 -3.56 24.07
CA LEU A 21 61.68 -4.73 24.27
C LEU A 21 61.22 -5.83 23.31
N ALA A 22 62.08 -6.13 22.38
CA ALA A 22 62.03 -7.31 21.51
C ALA A 22 62.70 -8.49 22.20
N LEU A 23 62.26 -9.74 21.96
CA LEU A 23 63.06 -10.97 21.85
C LEU A 23 62.14 -12.19 21.51
N LEU A 24 62.28 -12.71 20.29
CA LEU A 24 62.83 -14.00 19.83
C LEU A 24 61.99 -15.29 20.05
N ILE A 25 61.42 -15.75 18.93
CA ILE A 25 61.49 -17.08 18.26
C ILE A 25 61.10 -18.32 19.09
N SER A 26 60.02 -18.99 18.65
CA SER A 26 60.07 -20.45 18.46
C SER A 26 59.04 -20.85 17.38
N ALA A 27 59.55 -21.45 16.31
CA ALA A 27 58.77 -22.04 15.22
C ALA A 27 58.21 -23.40 15.67
N CYS A 28 56.90 -23.60 15.52
CA CYS A 28 56.29 -24.91 15.36
C CYS A 28 55.24 -24.78 14.27
N GLY A 29 55.41 -25.59 13.21
CA GLY A 29 54.56 -25.54 12.03
C GLY A 29 53.14 -26.05 12.33
N GLU A 30 52.15 -25.25 11.96
CA GLU A 30 50.76 -25.65 11.80
C GLU A 30 50.42 -25.68 10.32
N LYS A 31 49.70 -26.74 9.93
CA LYS A 31 49.19 -26.95 8.58
C LYS A 31 48.25 -25.80 8.19
N PRO A 32 48.18 -25.42 6.91
CA PRO A 32 47.20 -24.40 6.46
C PRO A 32 45.79 -24.99 6.60
N GLU A 33 45.04 -24.37 7.45
CA GLU A 33 43.57 -24.53 7.53
C GLU A 33 42.98 -23.94 6.24
N ALA A 34 42.12 -24.70 5.58
CA ALA A 34 41.44 -24.28 4.34
C ALA A 34 40.60 -23.04 4.64
N GLU A 35 40.88 -21.95 3.95
CA GLU A 35 40.03 -20.75 3.96
C GLU A 35 38.61 -21.13 3.58
N ALA A 36 37.67 -20.85 4.47
CA ALA A 36 36.24 -20.88 4.16
C ALA A 36 35.96 -19.86 3.04
N PRO A 37 35.05 -20.15 2.09
CA PRO A 37 34.75 -19.22 1.04
C PRO A 37 34.21 -17.93 1.64
N LEU A 38 34.77 -16.79 1.25
CA LEU A 38 34.33 -15.45 1.55
C LEU A 38 32.86 -15.34 1.15
N THR A 39 31.99 -15.28 2.14
CA THR A 39 30.62 -14.83 1.91
C THR A 39 30.72 -13.39 1.41
N ALA A 40 30.24 -13.14 0.19
CA ALA A 40 30.17 -11.80 -0.37
C ALA A 40 29.43 -10.92 0.63
N GLU A 41 30.09 -9.90 1.16
CA GLU A 41 29.43 -8.86 1.94
C GLU A 41 28.40 -8.18 1.04
N ALA A 42 27.13 -8.18 1.46
CA ALA A 42 26.05 -7.48 0.77
C ALA A 42 26.39 -6.00 0.72
N GLU A 43 26.33 -5.40 -0.46
CA GLU A 43 26.45 -3.95 -0.67
C GLU A 43 25.49 -3.22 0.27
N PRO A 44 25.87 -2.12 0.95
CA PRO A 44 24.97 -1.38 1.83
C PRO A 44 23.84 -0.76 1.00
N GLY A 45 22.61 -1.28 1.18
CA GLY A 45 21.39 -0.81 0.52
C GLY A 45 20.57 -1.86 -0.22
N SER A 46 21.06 -3.08 -0.41
CA SER A 46 20.26 -4.17 -0.97
C SER A 46 19.46 -4.87 0.14
N SER A 47 18.13 -4.74 0.14
CA SER A 47 17.27 -5.65 0.91
C SER A 47 17.51 -7.08 0.42
N PRO A 48 17.66 -8.09 1.30
CA PRO A 48 17.83 -9.46 0.86
C PRO A 48 16.56 -9.92 0.15
N MET A 49 16.63 -10.11 -1.16
CA MET A 49 15.55 -10.67 -1.94
C MET A 49 15.38 -12.14 -1.56
N VAL A 50 14.23 -12.50 -1.00
CA VAL A 50 13.91 -13.89 -0.63
C VAL A 50 13.00 -14.49 -1.69
N MET A 51 13.47 -15.55 -2.34
CA MET A 51 12.65 -16.35 -3.25
C MET A 51 11.74 -17.26 -2.46
N ILE A 52 10.47 -17.38 -2.89
CA ILE A 52 9.48 -18.24 -2.28
C ILE A 52 8.88 -19.12 -3.39
N GLU A 53 8.83 -20.42 -3.12
CA GLU A 53 8.17 -21.34 -4.02
C GLU A 53 6.65 -21.13 -3.95
N PRO A 54 5.98 -20.87 -5.10
CA PRO A 54 4.52 -20.80 -5.12
C PRO A 54 3.88 -22.14 -4.83
N ASP A 55 2.73 -22.13 -4.16
CA ASP A 55 1.94 -23.33 -3.96
C ASP A 55 1.55 -23.99 -5.30
N SER A 56 1.25 -25.30 -5.26
CA SER A 56 0.89 -26.05 -6.48
C SER A 56 -0.31 -25.44 -7.21
N ALA A 57 -1.26 -24.84 -6.48
CA ALA A 57 -2.43 -24.15 -7.04
C ALA A 57 -2.08 -22.80 -7.66
N GLU A 58 -1.00 -22.13 -7.22
CA GLU A 58 -0.53 -20.84 -7.71
C GLU A 58 0.35 -20.96 -8.98
N ARG A 59 1.08 -22.08 -9.13
CA ARG A 59 2.02 -22.30 -10.24
C ARG A 59 1.45 -22.13 -11.65
N PRO A 60 0.14 -22.32 -11.92
CA PRO A 60 -0.43 -22.00 -13.22
C PRO A 60 -0.45 -20.51 -13.54
N PHE A 61 -0.29 -19.65 -12.54
CA PHE A 61 -0.40 -18.19 -12.65
C PHE A 61 0.88 -17.46 -12.26
N LEU A 62 1.61 -17.97 -11.27
CA LEU A 62 2.74 -17.29 -10.62
C LEU A 62 4.03 -18.12 -10.75
N ALA A 63 5.11 -17.44 -11.13
CA ALA A 63 6.46 -18.00 -11.09
C ALA A 63 7.42 -16.99 -10.45
N ASN A 64 8.56 -17.45 -9.93
CA ASN A 64 9.61 -16.61 -9.38
C ASN A 64 9.09 -15.63 -8.31
N VAL A 65 8.29 -16.12 -7.36
CA VAL A 65 7.75 -15.29 -6.28
C VAL A 65 8.88 -14.76 -5.40
N ARG A 66 8.89 -13.44 -5.17
CA ARG A 66 9.93 -12.74 -4.42
C ARG A 66 9.31 -11.85 -3.37
N GLN A 67 9.82 -11.89 -2.16
CA GLN A 67 9.47 -10.98 -1.09
C GLN A 67 10.33 -9.72 -1.19
N LEU A 68 9.69 -8.54 -1.17
CA LEU A 68 10.36 -7.23 -1.30
C LEU A 68 10.52 -6.49 0.03
N THR A 69 9.65 -6.73 1.00
CA THR A 69 9.67 -6.05 2.31
C THR A 69 9.73 -7.05 3.45
N PHE A 70 10.24 -6.62 4.61
CA PHE A 70 10.44 -7.45 5.79
C PHE A 70 10.09 -6.65 7.05
N GLY A 71 9.10 -7.16 7.82
CA GLY A 71 8.62 -6.53 9.04
C GLY A 71 7.67 -5.34 8.80
N GLY A 72 6.85 -5.04 9.81
CA GLY A 72 5.78 -4.03 9.77
C GLY A 72 4.56 -4.47 8.97
N GLU A 73 3.60 -3.57 8.84
CA GLU A 73 2.43 -3.75 7.97
C GLU A 73 2.70 -3.00 6.66
N ASN A 74 2.84 -3.70 5.54
CA ASN A 74 3.13 -3.14 4.23
C ASN A 74 1.99 -3.48 3.27
N ALA A 75 1.43 -2.49 2.58
CA ALA A 75 0.28 -2.67 1.69
C ALA A 75 0.24 -1.62 0.57
N GLU A 76 -0.75 -1.73 -0.31
CA GLU A 76 -1.05 -0.73 -1.34
C GLU A 76 0.18 -0.38 -2.20
N ALA A 77 0.81 -1.41 -2.76
CA ALA A 77 2.01 -1.26 -3.57
C ALA A 77 1.66 -1.04 -5.04
N TYR A 78 2.11 0.08 -5.60
CA TYR A 78 1.77 0.49 -6.96
C TYR A 78 3.01 0.86 -7.75
N TRP A 79 3.07 0.38 -8.99
CA TRP A 79 4.21 0.60 -9.90
C TRP A 79 4.27 2.02 -10.43
N SER A 80 5.48 2.52 -10.65
CA SER A 80 5.75 3.65 -11.53
C SER A 80 5.46 3.26 -12.98
N ALA A 81 5.15 4.24 -13.85
CA ALA A 81 4.82 3.97 -15.25
C ALA A 81 5.99 3.31 -16.03
N ASN A 82 7.24 3.62 -15.63
CA ASN A 82 8.43 3.00 -16.21
C ASN A 82 8.79 1.64 -15.60
N GLY A 83 8.04 1.17 -14.57
CA GLY A 83 8.27 -0.11 -13.89
C GLY A 83 9.54 -0.18 -13.02
N GLN A 84 10.24 0.95 -12.80
CA GLN A 84 11.50 0.96 -12.05
C GLN A 84 11.33 1.21 -10.55
N TYR A 85 10.19 1.77 -10.15
CA TYR A 85 9.89 2.12 -8.77
C TYR A 85 8.52 1.58 -8.34
N ILE A 86 8.34 1.49 -7.04
CA ILE A 86 7.10 1.12 -6.36
C ILE A 86 6.85 2.15 -5.28
N THR A 87 5.62 2.67 -5.18
CA THR A 87 5.16 3.39 -4.00
C THR A 87 4.29 2.47 -3.15
N PHE A 88 4.35 2.59 -1.83
CA PHE A 88 3.59 1.75 -0.90
C PHE A 88 3.40 2.42 0.46
N GLN A 89 2.42 1.95 1.21
CA GLN A 89 2.22 2.37 2.59
C GLN A 89 2.81 1.35 3.57
N SER A 90 3.30 1.83 4.72
CA SER A 90 3.93 0.96 5.72
C SER A 90 3.93 1.56 7.13
N THR A 91 3.79 0.68 8.15
CA THR A 91 3.99 1.00 9.57
C THR A 91 5.40 0.69 10.06
N ARG A 92 6.39 0.58 9.19
CA ARG A 92 7.80 0.29 9.54
C ARG A 92 8.43 1.38 10.43
N ASP A 93 9.64 1.12 10.94
CA ASP A 93 10.47 2.07 11.69
C ASP A 93 9.81 2.58 12.99
N GLY A 94 9.03 1.71 13.67
CA GLY A 94 8.36 2.02 14.92
C GLY A 94 7.15 2.95 14.77
N ARG A 95 6.65 3.15 13.56
CA ARG A 95 5.43 3.93 13.30
C ARG A 95 4.20 3.17 13.79
N THR A 96 3.19 3.90 14.25
CA THR A 96 1.92 3.34 14.74
C THR A 96 0.77 3.45 13.74
N CYS A 97 1.01 4.13 12.60
CA CYS A 97 0.12 4.18 11.43
C CYS A 97 0.95 4.29 10.15
N ASP A 98 0.29 4.02 9.03
CA ASP A 98 0.91 3.99 7.72
C ASP A 98 1.54 5.33 7.34
N GLN A 99 2.73 5.25 6.78
CA GLN A 99 3.41 6.31 6.08
C GLN A 99 3.60 5.91 4.62
N GLN A 100 3.72 6.90 3.73
CA GLN A 100 3.97 6.66 2.32
C GLN A 100 5.46 6.55 2.04
N TYR A 101 5.83 5.50 1.31
CA TYR A 101 7.20 5.20 0.91
C TYR A 101 7.32 5.04 -0.60
N VAL A 102 8.54 5.22 -1.10
CA VAL A 102 8.98 4.84 -2.44
C VAL A 102 10.18 3.94 -2.33
N MET A 103 10.27 2.91 -3.16
CA MET A 103 11.43 2.02 -3.29
C MET A 103 11.70 1.68 -4.76
N ARG A 104 12.85 1.11 -5.06
CA ARG A 104 13.11 0.52 -6.38
C ARG A 104 12.29 -0.76 -6.54
N ALA A 105 12.05 -1.17 -7.78
CA ALA A 105 11.26 -2.36 -8.11
C ALA A 105 11.88 -3.68 -7.59
N ASP A 106 13.14 -3.67 -7.22
CA ASP A 106 13.85 -4.79 -6.59
C ASP A 106 13.76 -4.80 -5.05
N GLY A 107 13.05 -3.83 -4.45
CA GLY A 107 12.88 -3.68 -3.00
C GLY A 107 13.97 -2.84 -2.34
N SER A 108 14.97 -2.35 -3.08
CA SER A 108 16.04 -1.50 -2.55
C SER A 108 15.67 -0.02 -2.50
N ASP A 109 16.52 0.81 -1.88
CA ASP A 109 16.42 2.29 -1.82
C ASP A 109 15.08 2.78 -1.25
N VAL A 110 14.63 2.19 -0.14
CA VAL A 110 13.37 2.55 0.52
C VAL A 110 13.46 3.92 1.17
N LYS A 111 12.54 4.83 0.79
CA LYS A 111 12.47 6.20 1.32
C LYS A 111 11.05 6.56 1.73
N GLN A 112 10.89 7.12 2.93
CA GLN A 112 9.63 7.75 3.33
C GLN A 112 9.48 9.10 2.60
N ILE A 113 8.28 9.34 2.03
CA ILE A 113 7.95 10.59 1.33
C ILE A 113 6.85 11.41 2.03
N SER A 114 6.17 10.84 3.00
CA SER A 114 5.16 11.52 3.84
C SER A 114 5.80 12.19 5.06
N VAL A 115 5.08 13.14 5.66
CA VAL A 115 5.60 14.00 6.75
C VAL A 115 4.94 13.77 8.11
N GLY A 116 4.06 12.76 8.23
CA GLY A 116 3.32 12.44 9.46
C GLY A 116 1.82 12.28 9.23
N GLY A 117 1.06 12.13 10.30
CA GLY A 117 -0.33 11.69 10.25
C GLY A 117 -0.40 10.24 9.76
N LYS A 118 -1.52 9.85 9.18
CA LYS A 118 -1.72 8.56 8.49
C LYS A 118 -1.79 8.80 6.99
N THR A 119 -1.23 7.88 6.20
CA THR A 119 -1.27 7.96 4.73
C THR A 119 -1.89 6.71 4.12
N THR A 120 -2.34 6.79 2.88
CA THR A 120 -2.83 5.65 2.10
C THR A 120 -2.77 5.93 0.59
N CYS A 121 -2.77 4.87 -0.22
CA CYS A 121 -3.01 4.88 -1.67
C CYS A 121 -2.13 5.88 -2.44
N GLY A 122 -0.82 5.68 -2.44
CA GLY A 122 0.10 6.51 -3.23
C GLY A 122 0.22 6.05 -4.67
N PHE A 123 0.31 6.97 -5.64
CA PHE A 123 0.42 6.65 -7.04
C PHE A 123 1.35 7.60 -7.80
N PHE A 124 2.21 7.07 -8.69
CA PHE A 124 3.08 7.89 -9.53
C PHE A 124 2.30 8.58 -10.65
N TYR A 125 2.73 9.76 -11.05
CA TYR A 125 2.19 10.49 -12.19
C TYR A 125 3.21 11.45 -12.81
N ASN A 126 2.81 12.13 -13.88
CA ASN A 126 3.65 13.10 -14.60
C ASN A 126 5.01 12.49 -15.00
N ASN A 127 4.98 11.35 -15.74
CA ASN A 127 6.16 10.59 -16.14
C ASN A 127 7.07 10.23 -14.94
N ASP A 128 6.45 9.76 -13.86
CA ASP A 128 7.09 9.32 -12.62
C ASP A 128 7.87 10.42 -11.86
N SER A 129 7.73 11.69 -12.26
CA SER A 129 8.38 12.82 -11.59
C SER A 129 7.66 13.25 -10.30
N ARG A 130 6.44 12.77 -10.08
CA ARG A 130 5.62 13.05 -8.89
C ARG A 130 4.89 11.81 -8.40
N VAL A 131 4.53 11.86 -7.12
CA VAL A 131 3.63 10.89 -6.45
C VAL A 131 2.49 11.68 -5.82
N PHE A 132 1.24 11.25 -5.98
CA PHE A 132 0.16 11.71 -5.11
C PHE A 132 -0.21 10.60 -4.12
N PHE A 133 -0.71 10.98 -2.96
CA PHE A 133 -1.17 10.07 -1.90
C PHE A 133 -2.16 10.79 -0.99
N ALA A 134 -2.99 10.03 -0.29
CA ALA A 134 -3.86 10.60 0.72
C ALA A 134 -3.16 10.68 2.08
N ALA A 135 -3.38 11.77 2.83
CA ALA A 135 -2.78 11.97 4.15
C ALA A 135 -3.67 12.79 5.08
N THR A 136 -3.53 12.54 6.40
CA THR A 136 -4.27 13.26 7.45
C THR A 136 -3.46 14.38 8.12
N HIS A 137 -2.20 14.56 7.75
CA HIS A 137 -1.25 15.43 8.49
C HIS A 137 -1.67 16.91 8.59
N HIS A 138 -2.59 17.37 7.72
CA HIS A 138 -3.16 18.72 7.82
C HIS A 138 -4.14 18.87 8.99
N ALA A 139 -4.79 17.80 9.40
CA ALA A 139 -5.71 17.78 10.53
C ALA A 139 -4.96 17.48 11.83
N ASP A 140 -4.04 16.48 11.80
CA ASP A 140 -3.13 16.13 12.88
C ASP A 140 -1.91 15.39 12.30
N THR A 141 -0.72 15.71 12.81
CA THR A 141 0.52 14.98 12.48
C THR A 141 0.69 13.70 13.29
N ALA A 142 -0.10 13.50 14.34
CA ALA A 142 -0.18 12.24 15.07
C ALA A 142 -1.00 11.19 14.30
N CYS A 143 -0.80 9.93 14.67
CA CYS A 143 -1.62 8.85 14.13
C CYS A 143 -3.04 8.93 14.68
N PRO A 144 -4.09 8.76 13.84
CA PRO A 144 -5.47 8.68 14.29
C PRO A 144 -5.69 7.55 15.28
N VAL A 145 -6.65 7.74 16.19
CA VAL A 145 -7.04 6.70 17.15
C VAL A 145 -7.73 5.56 16.41
N LYS A 146 -7.29 4.32 16.67
CA LYS A 146 -7.93 3.14 16.10
C LYS A 146 -9.36 3.00 16.63
N PRO A 147 -10.33 2.51 15.81
CA PRO A 147 -11.69 2.23 16.27
C PRO A 147 -11.73 1.27 17.44
N ASP A 148 -12.76 1.37 18.29
CA ASP A 148 -13.01 0.44 19.37
C ASP A 148 -13.25 -0.99 18.81
N PRO A 149 -12.45 -2.00 19.23
CA PRO A 149 -12.61 -3.38 18.76
C PRO A 149 -13.99 -3.99 19.02
N SER A 150 -14.75 -3.48 20.01
CA SER A 150 -16.11 -3.94 20.31
C SER A 150 -17.10 -3.70 19.17
N GLN A 151 -16.81 -2.77 18.25
CA GLN A 151 -17.62 -2.50 17.06
C GLN A 151 -17.44 -3.54 15.94
N GLY A 152 -16.54 -4.52 16.15
CA GLY A 152 -16.15 -5.48 15.13
C GLY A 152 -15.28 -4.84 14.05
N TYR A 153 -15.27 -5.47 12.85
CA TYR A 153 -14.44 -4.96 11.74
C TYR A 153 -15.13 -3.78 11.06
N VAL A 154 -14.60 -2.59 11.31
CA VAL A 154 -15.00 -1.33 10.70
C VAL A 154 -13.78 -0.57 10.17
N TRP A 155 -13.95 0.21 9.10
CA TRP A 155 -12.93 1.14 8.62
C TRP A 155 -13.27 2.56 9.08
N PRO A 156 -12.32 3.27 9.72
CA PRO A 156 -12.47 4.68 10.01
C PRO A 156 -12.31 5.49 8.72
N LEU A 157 -13.18 6.46 8.56
CA LEU A 157 -13.12 7.47 7.50
C LEU A 157 -12.36 8.68 8.05
N ASP A 158 -11.04 8.51 8.23
CA ASP A 158 -10.17 9.59 8.72
C ASP A 158 -10.21 10.77 7.73
N LYS A 159 -9.96 11.97 8.23
CA LYS A 159 -9.97 13.20 7.41
C LYS A 159 -8.74 13.26 6.50
N PHE A 160 -8.72 12.39 5.51
CA PHE A 160 -7.70 12.43 4.47
C PHE A 160 -7.96 13.56 3.47
N ASP A 161 -6.88 14.11 2.95
CA ASP A 161 -6.86 14.87 1.70
C ASP A 161 -5.76 14.33 0.78
N ILE A 162 -5.92 14.55 -0.51
CA ILE A 162 -4.94 14.13 -1.52
C ILE A 162 -3.84 15.17 -1.59
N TYR A 163 -2.61 14.72 -1.50
CA TYR A 163 -1.37 15.49 -1.62
C TYR A 163 -0.56 15.00 -2.78
N THR A 164 0.38 15.82 -3.23
CA THR A 164 1.40 15.44 -4.21
C THR A 164 2.76 15.92 -3.77
N SER A 165 3.79 15.12 -4.04
CA SER A 165 5.20 15.48 -3.82
C SER A 165 6.06 14.94 -4.95
N LYS A 166 7.35 15.30 -4.97
CA LYS A 166 8.34 14.53 -5.73
C LYS A 166 8.57 13.17 -5.08
N PRO A 167 9.15 12.18 -5.79
CA PRO A 167 9.42 10.84 -5.25
C PRO A 167 10.43 10.83 -4.08
N ASP A 168 11.12 11.92 -3.82
CA ASP A 168 11.99 12.13 -2.65
C ASP A 168 11.27 12.80 -1.46
N GLY A 169 9.95 13.07 -1.57
CA GLY A 169 9.13 13.73 -0.56
C GLY A 169 9.19 15.27 -0.61
N SER A 170 10.06 15.87 -1.41
CA SER A 170 10.13 17.33 -1.56
C SER A 170 8.97 17.90 -2.37
N ASP A 171 8.78 19.22 -2.32
CA ASP A 171 7.72 19.93 -3.04
C ASP A 171 6.30 19.36 -2.76
N LEU A 172 6.01 19.14 -1.46
CA LEU A 172 4.71 18.66 -0.99
C LEU A 172 3.64 19.73 -1.21
N GLN A 173 2.56 19.38 -1.88
CA GLN A 173 1.42 20.26 -2.19
C GLN A 173 0.11 19.54 -1.88
N ARG A 174 -0.88 20.26 -1.35
CA ARG A 174 -2.23 19.75 -1.08
C ARG A 174 -3.12 19.98 -2.30
N LEU A 175 -3.72 18.92 -2.83
CA LEU A 175 -4.62 18.99 -4.00
C LEU A 175 -6.09 19.14 -3.60
N THR A 176 -6.50 18.55 -2.48
CA THR A 176 -7.88 18.66 -1.97
C THR A 176 -7.94 19.30 -0.59
N ASN A 177 -9.07 19.91 -0.24
CA ASN A 177 -9.28 20.57 1.05
C ASN A 177 -10.76 20.53 1.42
N TYR A 178 -11.30 19.31 1.62
CA TYR A 178 -12.71 19.14 1.95
C TYR A 178 -12.96 18.95 3.45
N GLY A 179 -11.93 18.61 4.23
CA GLY A 179 -12.04 18.38 5.68
C GLY A 179 -12.79 17.10 6.07
N VAL A 180 -12.99 16.20 5.11
CA VAL A 180 -13.65 14.90 5.25
C VAL A 180 -12.79 13.79 4.64
N TYR A 181 -13.25 12.54 4.70
CA TYR A 181 -12.54 11.45 4.01
C TYR A 181 -12.43 11.74 2.50
N THR A 182 -11.20 11.77 1.99
CA THR A 182 -10.88 11.96 0.57
C THR A 182 -9.60 11.19 0.26
N ALA A 183 -9.72 10.01 -0.34
CA ALA A 183 -8.63 9.06 -0.53
C ALA A 183 -8.83 8.16 -1.76
N GLU A 184 -8.03 7.10 -1.88
CA GLU A 184 -8.13 6.06 -2.90
C GLU A 184 -7.98 6.60 -4.33
N GLY A 185 -7.06 7.57 -4.48
CA GLY A 185 -6.80 8.21 -5.78
C GLY A 185 -6.06 7.28 -6.74
N ILE A 186 -6.52 7.17 -7.99
CA ILE A 186 -5.88 6.42 -9.08
C ILE A 186 -5.82 7.28 -10.34
N LEU A 187 -4.67 7.29 -10.99
CA LEU A 187 -4.43 8.06 -12.21
C LEU A 187 -5.05 7.38 -13.43
N SER A 188 -5.69 8.17 -14.30
CA SER A 188 -6.12 7.70 -15.63
C SER A 188 -4.92 7.33 -16.51
N PRO A 189 -5.07 6.40 -17.46
CA PRO A 189 -3.97 5.97 -18.34
C PRO A 189 -3.36 7.12 -19.18
N ASP A 190 -4.13 8.15 -19.49
CA ASP A 190 -3.66 9.34 -20.20
C ASP A 190 -2.92 10.35 -19.32
N GLY A 191 -2.83 10.09 -18.01
CA GLY A 191 -2.11 10.88 -17.02
C GLY A 191 -2.75 12.23 -16.67
N LYS A 192 -4.05 12.46 -16.99
CA LYS A 192 -4.69 13.78 -16.82
C LYS A 192 -5.73 13.85 -15.73
N THR A 193 -6.29 12.72 -15.32
CA THR A 193 -7.44 12.66 -14.41
C THR A 193 -7.12 11.72 -13.25
N ILE A 194 -7.48 12.12 -12.04
CA ILE A 194 -7.48 11.27 -10.84
C ILE A 194 -8.92 10.89 -10.57
N VAL A 195 -9.22 9.57 -10.48
CA VAL A 195 -10.46 9.06 -9.87
C VAL A 195 -10.19 8.82 -8.39
N PHE A 196 -11.12 9.14 -7.50
CA PHE A 196 -10.94 9.04 -6.05
C PHE A 196 -12.26 8.85 -5.32
N THR A 197 -12.20 8.48 -4.04
CA THR A 197 -13.35 8.32 -3.15
C THR A 197 -13.42 9.47 -2.16
N SER A 198 -14.62 10.01 -1.89
CA SER A 198 -14.80 11.05 -0.88
C SER A 198 -16.21 11.07 -0.28
N THR A 199 -16.30 11.53 0.98
CA THR A 199 -17.59 11.81 1.66
C THR A 199 -18.00 13.28 1.55
N LYS A 200 -17.44 14.06 0.63
CA LYS A 200 -17.62 15.51 0.54
C LYS A 200 -19.09 15.98 0.31
N ASP A 201 -19.91 15.13 -0.27
CA ASP A 201 -21.34 15.43 -0.51
C ASP A 201 -22.28 14.60 0.40
N GLY A 202 -21.74 14.07 1.52
CA GLY A 202 -22.51 13.44 2.60
C GLY A 202 -22.66 11.93 2.51
N ASP A 203 -22.19 11.29 1.43
CA ASP A 203 -22.10 9.83 1.26
C ASP A 203 -20.72 9.45 0.72
N LEU A 204 -20.39 8.17 0.77
CA LEU A 204 -19.11 7.67 0.27
C LEU A 204 -19.24 7.36 -1.22
N ASP A 205 -18.79 8.31 -2.05
CA ASP A 205 -18.94 8.28 -3.50
C ASP A 205 -17.62 8.39 -4.23
N ILE A 206 -17.68 8.06 -5.52
CA ILE A 206 -16.56 8.17 -6.45
C ILE A 206 -16.63 9.49 -7.20
N TYR A 207 -15.48 10.12 -7.31
CA TYR A 207 -15.27 11.40 -7.99
C TYR A 207 -14.12 11.31 -8.97
N THR A 208 -14.09 12.24 -9.90
CA THR A 208 -12.90 12.54 -10.72
C THR A 208 -12.48 13.99 -10.54
N MET A 209 -11.19 14.27 -10.75
CA MET A 209 -10.62 15.62 -10.83
C MET A 209 -9.43 15.62 -11.80
N ASN A 210 -9.07 16.79 -12.30
CA ASN A 210 -7.79 16.97 -12.98
C ASN A 210 -6.62 16.72 -12.02
N VAL A 211 -5.43 16.38 -12.54
CA VAL A 211 -4.22 16.14 -11.72
C VAL A 211 -3.74 17.37 -10.94
N ASP A 212 -4.26 18.55 -11.24
CA ASP A 212 -4.03 19.80 -10.49
C ASP A 212 -5.09 20.07 -9.40
N GLY A 213 -6.03 19.12 -9.17
CA GLY A 213 -7.12 19.26 -8.19
C GLY A 213 -8.35 20.01 -8.68
N THR A 214 -8.36 20.49 -9.93
CA THR A 214 -9.50 21.23 -10.52
C THR A 214 -10.52 20.30 -11.18
N ASN A 215 -11.67 20.84 -11.61
CA ASN A 215 -12.72 20.17 -12.38
C ASN A 215 -13.27 18.90 -11.69
N VAL A 216 -13.59 19.00 -10.40
CA VAL A 216 -14.13 17.88 -9.61
C VAL A 216 -15.55 17.53 -10.07
N LYS A 217 -15.79 16.23 -10.36
CA LYS A 217 -17.09 15.68 -10.75
C LYS A 217 -17.42 14.47 -9.90
N ARG A 218 -18.65 14.38 -9.40
CA ARG A 218 -19.21 13.19 -8.77
C ARG A 218 -19.68 12.21 -9.84
N LEU A 219 -19.29 10.93 -9.71
CA LEU A 219 -19.64 9.87 -10.65
C LEU A 219 -20.72 8.93 -10.10
N THR A 220 -20.77 8.72 -8.79
CA THR A 220 -21.77 7.87 -8.12
C THR A 220 -22.61 8.70 -7.15
N ASN A 221 -23.86 8.26 -6.89
CA ASN A 221 -24.80 8.93 -5.99
C ASN A 221 -25.89 8.00 -5.44
N THR A 222 -25.73 6.69 -5.60
CA THR A 222 -26.64 5.70 -5.00
C THR A 222 -26.35 5.63 -3.50
N PRO A 223 -27.36 5.73 -2.62
CA PRO A 223 -27.11 5.62 -1.18
C PRO A 223 -26.38 4.35 -0.81
N GLY A 224 -25.24 4.48 -0.09
CA GLY A 224 -24.39 3.36 0.30
C GLY A 224 -22.92 3.64 0.04
N TYR A 225 -22.13 2.59 0.10
CA TYR A 225 -20.70 2.64 -0.08
C TYR A 225 -20.30 2.45 -1.54
N ASP A 226 -19.61 3.42 -2.11
CA ASP A 226 -18.90 3.33 -3.38
C ASP A 226 -17.43 3.75 -3.17
N GLY A 227 -16.44 2.89 -3.47
CA GLY A 227 -15.04 3.22 -3.22
C GLY A 227 -14.03 2.30 -3.91
N GLY A 228 -12.75 2.61 -3.74
CA GLY A 228 -11.63 1.88 -4.33
C GLY A 228 -11.69 1.79 -5.86
N PRO A 229 -11.88 2.93 -6.55
CA PRO A 229 -12.01 2.92 -8.01
C PRO A 229 -10.67 2.63 -8.69
N TRP A 230 -10.72 2.05 -9.91
CA TRP A 230 -9.54 1.81 -10.74
C TRP A 230 -9.88 1.92 -12.22
N TRP A 231 -9.10 2.69 -12.96
CA TRP A 231 -9.25 2.86 -14.41
C TRP A 231 -8.93 1.60 -15.20
N SER A 232 -9.72 1.33 -16.25
CA SER A 232 -9.34 0.34 -17.27
C SER A 232 -8.09 0.80 -18.05
N PRO A 233 -7.30 -0.13 -18.61
CA PRO A 233 -6.07 0.23 -19.35
C PRO A 233 -6.32 1.18 -20.54
N ASP A 234 -7.50 1.14 -21.15
CA ASP A 234 -7.91 2.03 -22.25
C ASP A 234 -8.57 3.35 -21.76
N GLY A 235 -8.75 3.52 -20.44
CA GLY A 235 -9.35 4.70 -19.83
C GLY A 235 -10.85 4.88 -20.08
N THR A 236 -11.53 3.88 -20.66
CA THR A 236 -12.96 3.99 -20.99
C THR A 236 -13.90 3.57 -19.86
N LYS A 237 -13.38 2.84 -18.87
CA LYS A 237 -14.15 2.29 -17.75
C LYS A 237 -13.44 2.47 -16.42
N ILE A 238 -14.22 2.35 -15.34
CA ILE A 238 -13.77 2.34 -13.96
C ILE A 238 -14.37 1.10 -13.29
N VAL A 239 -13.54 0.25 -12.69
CA VAL A 239 -13.97 -0.78 -11.73
C VAL A 239 -13.93 -0.18 -10.33
N TYR A 240 -14.85 -0.57 -9.47
CA TYR A 240 -14.91 -0.13 -8.08
C TYR A 240 -15.62 -1.18 -7.23
N ARG A 241 -15.51 -1.06 -5.90
CA ARG A 241 -16.27 -1.88 -4.95
C ARG A 241 -17.44 -1.07 -4.39
N ALA A 242 -18.57 -1.72 -4.21
CA ALA A 242 -19.76 -1.06 -3.68
C ALA A 242 -20.61 -1.96 -2.79
N HIS A 243 -21.36 -1.33 -1.90
CA HIS A 243 -22.44 -1.93 -1.14
C HIS A 243 -23.61 -0.95 -1.03
N HIS A 244 -24.69 -1.26 -1.71
CA HIS A 244 -25.92 -0.48 -1.66
C HIS A 244 -26.93 -1.17 -0.74
N PRO A 245 -27.38 -0.53 0.36
CA PRO A 245 -28.37 -1.09 1.26
C PRO A 245 -29.66 -1.49 0.55
N LYS A 246 -30.18 -2.68 0.86
CA LYS A 246 -31.34 -3.27 0.16
C LYS A 246 -32.67 -2.89 0.77
N ASP A 247 -32.66 -2.43 2.02
CA ASP A 247 -33.83 -2.03 2.77
C ASP A 247 -33.54 -0.88 3.74
N SER A 248 -34.59 -0.36 4.37
CA SER A 248 -34.50 0.78 5.29
C SER A 248 -33.70 0.47 6.57
N ALA A 249 -33.67 -0.79 7.01
CA ALA A 249 -32.92 -1.18 8.22
C ALA A 249 -31.41 -1.22 7.92
N GLU A 250 -31.01 -1.77 6.78
CA GLU A 250 -29.63 -1.78 6.33
C GLU A 250 -29.12 -0.36 6.05
N LEU A 251 -29.96 0.48 5.42
CA LEU A 251 -29.65 1.91 5.20
C LEU A 251 -29.46 2.67 6.52
N ALA A 252 -30.33 2.41 7.52
CA ALA A 252 -30.20 3.06 8.82
C ALA A 252 -28.89 2.68 9.52
N GLN A 253 -28.48 1.39 9.46
CA GLN A 253 -27.19 0.94 10.01
C GLN A 253 -25.99 1.57 9.28
N TYR A 254 -26.06 1.67 7.96
CA TYR A 254 -25.03 2.33 7.17
C TYR A 254 -24.90 3.81 7.57
N ASN A 255 -26.02 4.53 7.63
CA ASN A 255 -26.05 5.95 8.00
C ASN A 255 -25.54 6.20 9.43
N GLU A 256 -25.83 5.28 10.38
CA GLU A 256 -25.34 5.36 11.75
C GLU A 256 -23.79 5.25 11.78
N LEU A 257 -23.20 4.30 11.05
CA LEU A 257 -21.75 4.19 10.94
C LEU A 257 -21.15 5.41 10.25
N LEU A 258 -21.73 5.86 9.15
CA LEU A 258 -21.25 7.01 8.39
C LEU A 258 -21.26 8.30 9.23
N ALA A 259 -22.31 8.52 10.03
CA ALA A 259 -22.40 9.66 10.97
C ALA A 259 -21.30 9.65 12.03
N ASN A 260 -20.73 8.46 12.32
CA ASN A 260 -19.57 8.28 13.20
C ASN A 260 -18.24 8.19 12.43
N ASN A 261 -18.20 8.58 11.16
CA ASN A 261 -17.05 8.47 10.27
C ASN A 261 -16.51 7.04 10.17
N MET A 262 -17.36 6.07 10.01
CA MET A 262 -17.01 4.64 9.88
C MET A 262 -17.85 3.98 8.79
N ILE A 263 -17.31 2.89 8.24
CA ILE A 263 -18.05 1.96 7.38
C ILE A 263 -17.74 0.52 7.76
N ARG A 264 -18.62 -0.40 7.34
CA ARG A 264 -18.43 -1.85 7.48
C ARG A 264 -18.23 -2.47 6.09
N PRO A 265 -16.97 -2.81 5.71
CA PRO A 265 -16.66 -3.27 4.35
C PRO A 265 -16.84 -4.78 4.15
N SER A 266 -17.63 -5.46 4.99
CA SER A 266 -17.75 -6.93 5.00
C SER A 266 -18.68 -7.52 3.94
N LYS A 267 -19.34 -6.68 3.13
CA LYS A 267 -20.30 -7.09 2.11
C LYS A 267 -20.20 -6.24 0.85
N VAL A 268 -18.98 -6.04 0.36
CA VAL A 268 -18.77 -5.24 -0.85
C VAL A 268 -18.62 -6.14 -2.07
N GLU A 269 -19.23 -5.74 -3.17
CA GLU A 269 -19.17 -6.42 -4.46
C GLU A 269 -18.47 -5.51 -5.49
N LEU A 270 -18.02 -6.10 -6.59
CA LEU A 270 -17.38 -5.35 -7.66
C LEU A 270 -18.42 -4.83 -8.67
N PHE A 271 -18.23 -3.59 -9.05
CA PHE A 271 -19.00 -2.89 -10.07
C PHE A 271 -18.08 -2.32 -11.14
N VAL A 272 -18.62 -2.14 -12.34
CA VAL A 272 -17.95 -1.43 -13.43
C VAL A 272 -18.87 -0.36 -13.96
N MET A 273 -18.35 0.82 -14.27
CA MET A 273 -19.04 1.92 -14.93
C MET A 273 -18.21 2.46 -16.10
N ASN A 274 -18.83 3.25 -16.96
CA ASN A 274 -18.11 4.07 -17.93
C ASN A 274 -17.30 5.18 -17.22
N ALA A 275 -16.27 5.71 -17.88
CA ALA A 275 -15.42 6.77 -17.36
C ALA A 275 -16.18 8.05 -16.94
N ASP A 276 -17.37 8.28 -17.48
CA ASP A 276 -18.25 9.42 -17.16
C ASP A 276 -19.22 9.16 -16.00
N GLY A 277 -19.20 7.95 -15.38
CA GLY A 277 -20.07 7.50 -14.31
C GLY A 277 -21.35 6.81 -14.79
N SER A 278 -21.61 6.73 -16.09
CA SER A 278 -22.80 6.06 -16.65
C SER A 278 -22.63 4.53 -16.69
N ASN A 279 -23.74 3.81 -16.89
CA ASN A 279 -23.79 2.35 -17.06
C ASN A 279 -23.14 1.56 -15.91
N GLN A 280 -23.46 1.94 -14.67
CA GLN A 280 -23.02 1.23 -13.47
C GLN A 280 -23.61 -0.19 -13.46
N THR A 281 -22.74 -1.21 -13.43
CA THR A 281 -23.13 -2.62 -13.50
C THR A 281 -22.40 -3.43 -12.44
N GLN A 282 -23.15 -4.18 -11.65
CA GLN A 282 -22.57 -5.13 -10.68
C GLN A 282 -21.97 -6.33 -11.42
N ILE A 283 -20.70 -6.68 -11.13
CA ILE A 283 -19.96 -7.77 -11.75
C ILE A 283 -19.98 -9.02 -10.87
N THR A 284 -19.91 -8.87 -9.55
CA THR A 284 -19.85 -10.00 -8.62
C THR A 284 -21.07 -10.05 -7.70
N THR A 285 -21.42 -11.27 -7.29
CA THR A 285 -22.43 -11.56 -6.25
C THR A 285 -21.92 -12.67 -5.35
N LEU A 286 -20.65 -12.55 -4.93
CA LEU A 286 -19.93 -13.60 -4.23
C LEU A 286 -20.26 -13.63 -2.73
N GLY A 287 -20.69 -12.50 -2.19
CA GLY A 287 -20.75 -12.30 -0.74
C GLY A 287 -19.35 -12.07 -0.14
N GLY A 288 -19.29 -11.77 1.15
CA GLY A 288 -18.03 -11.42 1.79
C GLY A 288 -17.52 -10.05 1.38
N ALA A 289 -16.22 -9.83 1.53
CA ALA A 289 -15.53 -8.61 1.11
C ALA A 289 -14.74 -8.88 -0.16
N ASN A 290 -15.03 -8.12 -1.23
CA ASN A 290 -14.33 -8.15 -2.50
C ASN A 290 -13.70 -6.77 -2.71
N PHE A 291 -12.37 -6.64 -2.60
CA PHE A 291 -11.72 -5.34 -2.61
C PHE A 291 -10.38 -5.32 -3.37
N GLY A 292 -9.79 -4.10 -3.49
CA GLY A 292 -8.56 -3.87 -4.22
C GLY A 292 -8.63 -4.29 -5.68
N PRO A 293 -9.74 -3.97 -6.41
CA PRO A 293 -9.85 -4.37 -7.81
C PRO A 293 -8.85 -3.62 -8.68
N SER A 294 -8.24 -4.34 -9.61
CA SER A 294 -7.44 -3.80 -10.71
C SER A 294 -7.77 -4.56 -12.00
N TRP A 295 -7.29 -4.07 -13.13
CA TRP A 295 -7.55 -4.70 -14.41
C TRP A 295 -6.41 -5.62 -14.85
N THR A 296 -6.74 -6.70 -15.56
CA THR A 296 -5.73 -7.40 -16.33
C THR A 296 -5.21 -6.49 -17.47
N PRO A 297 -3.96 -6.65 -17.92
CA PRO A 297 -3.35 -5.76 -18.93
C PRO A 297 -4.12 -5.69 -20.25
N ASP A 298 -4.86 -6.76 -20.60
CA ASP A 298 -5.70 -6.81 -21.79
C ASP A 298 -7.08 -6.13 -21.62
N GLY A 299 -7.39 -5.64 -20.40
CA GLY A 299 -8.64 -4.96 -20.06
C GLY A 299 -9.89 -5.86 -20.08
N LYS A 300 -9.74 -7.19 -20.09
CA LYS A 300 -10.87 -8.13 -20.22
C LYS A 300 -11.36 -8.70 -18.91
N ARG A 301 -10.51 -8.70 -17.87
CA ARG A 301 -10.83 -9.30 -16.57
C ARG A 301 -10.44 -8.33 -15.45
N ILE A 302 -11.05 -8.55 -14.29
CA ILE A 302 -10.74 -7.85 -13.05
C ILE A 302 -9.95 -8.80 -12.15
N LEU A 303 -8.81 -8.33 -11.65
CA LEU A 303 -8.00 -8.95 -10.60
C LEU A 303 -8.37 -8.29 -9.27
N PHE A 304 -8.64 -9.07 -8.22
CA PHE A 304 -9.11 -8.53 -6.93
C PHE A 304 -8.83 -9.49 -5.78
N SER A 305 -9.01 -9.02 -4.57
CA SER A 305 -8.92 -9.80 -3.33
C SER A 305 -10.30 -10.15 -2.81
N SER A 306 -10.48 -11.38 -2.33
CA SER A 306 -11.76 -11.82 -1.78
C SER A 306 -11.62 -12.86 -0.68
N ASN A 307 -12.50 -12.78 0.34
CA ASN A 307 -12.71 -13.80 1.35
C ASN A 307 -14.06 -14.55 1.17
N HIS A 308 -14.64 -14.53 -0.02
CA HIS A 308 -15.98 -15.08 -0.27
C HIS A 308 -16.13 -16.57 0.09
N THR A 309 -15.05 -17.34 0.06
CA THR A 309 -15.05 -18.75 0.48
C THR A 309 -15.26 -18.91 1.99
N ASN A 310 -14.86 -17.90 2.79
CA ASN A 310 -15.10 -17.84 4.23
C ASN A 310 -15.27 -16.38 4.69
N PRO A 311 -16.45 -15.75 4.49
CA PRO A 311 -16.68 -14.33 4.73
C PRO A 311 -16.47 -13.84 6.18
N ARG A 312 -16.29 -14.77 7.14
CA ARG A 312 -16.02 -14.45 8.54
C ARG A 312 -14.53 -14.49 8.90
N SER A 313 -13.69 -14.97 7.98
CA SER A 313 -12.24 -15.05 8.19
C SER A 313 -11.51 -13.84 7.64
N ARG A 314 -10.22 -13.77 7.95
CA ARG A 314 -9.25 -12.88 7.32
C ARG A 314 -8.50 -13.57 6.17
N ASP A 315 -8.99 -14.70 5.73
CA ASP A 315 -8.44 -15.51 4.65
C ASP A 315 -8.88 -14.93 3.31
N PHE A 316 -8.08 -14.01 2.81
CA PHE A 316 -8.25 -13.36 1.53
C PHE A 316 -7.28 -13.95 0.52
N ASN A 317 -7.80 -14.30 -0.65
CA ASN A 317 -6.99 -14.72 -1.78
C ASN A 317 -7.23 -13.82 -2.99
N LEU A 318 -6.30 -13.84 -3.94
CA LEU A 318 -6.44 -13.14 -5.22
C LEU A 318 -7.27 -13.97 -6.20
N TYR A 319 -8.15 -13.29 -6.90
CA TYR A 319 -9.02 -13.87 -7.93
C TYR A 319 -9.03 -13.02 -9.19
N VAL A 320 -9.33 -13.62 -10.32
CA VAL A 320 -9.73 -12.93 -11.55
C VAL A 320 -11.15 -13.31 -11.93
N VAL A 321 -11.89 -12.36 -12.54
CA VAL A 321 -13.25 -12.57 -13.03
C VAL A 321 -13.45 -11.80 -14.34
N ASN A 322 -14.26 -12.33 -15.27
CA ASN A 322 -14.65 -11.64 -16.49
C ASN A 322 -15.60 -10.46 -16.17
N LEU A 323 -15.72 -9.49 -17.09
CA LEU A 323 -16.59 -8.34 -16.92
C LEU A 323 -18.09 -8.68 -16.90
N ASP A 324 -18.47 -9.85 -17.33
CA ASP A 324 -19.84 -10.38 -17.24
C ASP A 324 -20.08 -11.23 -15.95
N GLY A 325 -19.10 -11.27 -15.05
CA GLY A 325 -19.16 -12.03 -13.79
C GLY A 325 -18.85 -13.53 -13.92
N THR A 326 -18.60 -14.02 -15.14
CA THR A 326 -18.23 -15.43 -15.37
C THR A 326 -16.72 -15.67 -15.20
N GLY A 327 -16.29 -16.92 -15.22
CA GLY A 327 -14.87 -17.28 -15.26
C GLY A 327 -14.09 -16.94 -13.98
N LEU A 328 -14.75 -16.86 -12.83
CA LEU A 328 -14.08 -16.66 -11.55
C LEU A 328 -12.99 -17.71 -11.34
N THR A 329 -11.76 -17.25 -11.15
CA THR A 329 -10.59 -18.13 -11.01
C THR A 329 -9.73 -17.65 -9.86
N GLN A 330 -9.37 -18.54 -8.93
CA GLN A 330 -8.46 -18.25 -7.82
C GLN A 330 -7.01 -18.26 -8.30
N ILE A 331 -6.24 -17.27 -7.89
CA ILE A 331 -4.83 -17.06 -8.28
C ILE A 331 -3.89 -17.47 -7.16
N THR A 332 -4.15 -17.02 -5.93
CA THR A 332 -3.35 -17.37 -4.74
C THR A 332 -4.14 -18.32 -3.84
N ALA A 333 -3.42 -19.15 -3.06
CA ALA A 333 -4.00 -20.17 -2.20
C ALA A 333 -3.34 -20.22 -0.81
N HIS A 334 -2.60 -19.16 -0.46
CA HIS A 334 -1.99 -19.05 0.86
C HIS A 334 -3.06 -18.81 1.92
N PRO A 335 -3.05 -19.54 3.05
CA PRO A 335 -3.94 -19.22 4.17
C PRO A 335 -3.66 -17.82 4.70
N GLU A 336 -4.70 -17.15 5.19
CA GLU A 336 -4.76 -15.81 5.76
C GLU A 336 -4.93 -14.71 4.71
N PHE A 337 -3.93 -13.85 4.43
CA PHE A 337 -4.16 -12.63 3.67
C PHE A 337 -3.28 -12.50 2.44
N ASP A 338 -3.91 -12.37 1.27
CA ASP A 338 -3.34 -11.85 0.04
C ASP A 338 -4.23 -10.71 -0.48
N GLY A 339 -3.67 -9.52 -0.71
CA GLY A 339 -4.48 -8.35 -1.05
C GLY A 339 -3.78 -7.28 -1.87
N PHE A 340 -4.58 -6.36 -2.41
CA PHE A 340 -4.14 -5.19 -3.17
C PHE A 340 -3.24 -5.54 -4.37
N PRO A 341 -3.72 -6.39 -5.28
CA PRO A 341 -2.90 -6.83 -6.41
C PRO A 341 -2.86 -5.77 -7.52
N MET A 342 -1.71 -5.65 -8.18
CA MET A 342 -1.54 -4.82 -9.37
C MET A 342 -0.59 -5.46 -10.35
N PHE A 343 -0.90 -5.40 -11.64
CA PHE A 343 0.05 -5.77 -12.71
C PHE A 343 1.11 -4.70 -12.89
N SER A 344 2.33 -5.12 -13.26
CA SER A 344 3.36 -4.20 -13.75
C SER A 344 2.90 -3.52 -15.06
N PRO A 345 3.45 -2.34 -15.42
CA PRO A 345 3.05 -1.63 -16.64
C PRO A 345 3.21 -2.44 -17.92
N ASP A 346 4.17 -3.35 -17.97
CA ASP A 346 4.40 -4.26 -19.11
C ASP A 346 3.54 -5.54 -19.05
N GLY A 347 2.74 -5.71 -17.99
CA GLY A 347 1.86 -6.86 -17.79
C GLY A 347 2.57 -8.18 -17.47
N THR A 348 3.89 -8.18 -17.28
CA THR A 348 4.68 -9.41 -17.08
C THR A 348 4.78 -9.84 -15.63
N LYS A 349 4.45 -8.96 -14.69
CA LYS A 349 4.55 -9.20 -13.25
C LYS A 349 3.26 -8.79 -12.53
N ILE A 350 3.08 -9.38 -11.35
CA ILE A 350 2.05 -8.99 -10.39
C ILE A 350 2.75 -8.65 -9.06
N ILE A 351 2.29 -7.60 -8.39
CA ILE A 351 2.65 -7.24 -7.02
C ILE A 351 1.43 -7.33 -6.13
N TRP A 352 1.59 -7.78 -4.89
CA TRP A 352 0.51 -7.82 -3.89
C TRP A 352 1.07 -7.76 -2.46
N ALA A 353 0.21 -7.47 -1.50
CA ALA A 353 0.50 -7.57 -0.07
C ALA A 353 0.08 -8.95 0.45
N SER A 354 0.89 -9.57 1.30
CA SER A 354 0.62 -10.88 1.88
C SER A 354 1.23 -11.00 3.27
N ASN A 355 0.62 -11.79 4.14
CA ASN A 355 1.24 -12.20 5.40
C ASN A 355 1.98 -13.54 5.32
N ARG A 356 2.12 -14.12 4.11
CA ARG A 356 3.02 -15.26 3.93
C ARG A 356 4.42 -14.92 4.39
N ASN A 357 5.11 -15.86 5.03
CA ASN A 357 6.43 -15.69 5.60
C ASN A 357 6.53 -14.58 6.69
N ALA A 358 5.40 -14.14 7.29
CA ALA A 358 5.38 -13.23 8.43
C ALA A 358 6.15 -13.80 9.63
N LYS A 359 6.86 -12.93 10.36
CA LYS A 359 7.63 -13.29 11.56
C LYS A 359 6.91 -12.89 12.86
N SER A 360 5.90 -12.05 12.75
CA SER A 360 5.11 -11.55 13.87
C SER A 360 3.64 -11.39 13.48
N GLU A 361 2.76 -11.43 14.47
CA GLU A 361 1.33 -11.17 14.27
C GLU A 361 1.10 -9.77 13.69
N GLY A 362 0.22 -9.66 12.69
CA GLY A 362 -0.09 -8.42 11.98
C GLY A 362 0.91 -8.02 10.90
N GLU A 363 2.05 -8.72 10.79
CA GLU A 363 3.02 -8.43 9.73
C GLU A 363 2.45 -8.79 8.36
N THR A 364 2.51 -7.83 7.44
CA THR A 364 2.25 -8.02 6.01
C THR A 364 3.45 -7.53 5.21
N ASN A 365 3.77 -8.22 4.13
CA ASN A 365 4.89 -7.89 3.27
C ASN A 365 4.46 -7.80 1.81
N LEU A 366 5.27 -7.13 1.00
CA LEU A 366 5.04 -7.01 -0.43
C LEU A 366 5.76 -8.13 -1.17
N PHE A 367 5.04 -8.74 -2.09
CA PHE A 367 5.52 -9.82 -2.95
C PHE A 367 5.36 -9.44 -4.41
N VAL A 368 6.29 -9.87 -5.23
CA VAL A 368 6.22 -9.77 -6.68
C VAL A 368 6.45 -11.14 -7.30
N ALA A 369 5.72 -11.44 -8.34
CA ALA A 369 5.90 -12.67 -9.12
C ALA A 369 5.86 -12.38 -10.62
N ASP A 370 6.49 -13.26 -11.41
CA ASP A 370 6.29 -13.26 -12.85
C ASP A 370 4.90 -13.85 -13.14
N TRP A 371 4.10 -13.15 -13.96
CA TRP A 371 2.79 -13.61 -14.37
C TRP A 371 2.92 -14.59 -15.53
N VAL A 372 2.53 -15.84 -15.33
CA VAL A 372 2.52 -16.91 -16.35
C VAL A 372 1.11 -17.36 -16.72
N GLY A 373 0.08 -16.80 -16.07
CA GLY A 373 -1.33 -17.06 -16.36
C GLY A 373 -1.74 -16.58 -17.74
N LYS A 374 -2.67 -17.33 -18.37
CA LYS A 374 -3.23 -17.01 -19.70
C LYS A 374 -4.57 -16.31 -19.59
#